data_2da35a98f1d53c0ae9ecdc74e2385b2f
#
_entry.id   2da35a98f1d53c0ae9ecdc74e2385b2f
#
_cell.length_a   1.000
_cell.length_b   1.000
_cell.length_c   1.000
_cell.angle_alpha   90.00
_cell.angle_beta   90.00
_cell.angle_gamma   90.00
#
_symmetry.space_group_name_H-M   'P 1'
#
loop_
_entity.id
_entity.type
_entity.pdbx_description
1 polymer ?
#
loop_
_entity_poly.entity_id
_entity_poly.type
_entity_poly.pdbx_seq_one_letter_code
_entity_poly.pdbx_strand_id
1 'polypeptide(L)'
;YEMQRSLVGSEMCIRDRAMRLYYQPKGYWFGDCMPFGKGDTFYLYHQRDTRKPCPFGEPFGWDLATTKDFVTYEDCGTAILRGDDTKQDQFIFAGSVCEDRDGVYHAFYTGFNRDYPKQGKPSQVLMHAISHDLKNWEKTNDEVTFTPQPGYDPDDWRDPFVLWDDEENQYILILGTRLAGDKHRQTGRTVYFTSTDLTNWTFEGDFWAPDLFTMHEMPDLFKIGEWWYLITTEYSHASKQVYRMAKSLKGPWICLLYTSPSPRDYAAS
;
A
#
# COMPACT_ATOMS: atom_id res chain seq x y z
N TYR A 1 6.13 -25.33 -45.92
CA TYR A 1 5.00 -25.79 -45.04
C TYR A 1 5.45 -26.13 -43.63
N GLU A 2 6.69 -26.61 -43.43
CA GLU A 2 7.26 -26.89 -42.07
C GLU A 2 7.67 -25.62 -41.30
N MET A 3 8.12 -24.59 -42.03
CA MET A 3 8.49 -23.30 -41.40
C MET A 3 7.31 -22.56 -40.76
N GLN A 4 6.10 -22.68 -41.31
CA GLN A 4 4.91 -22.05 -40.74
C GLN A 4 4.43 -22.77 -39.46
N ARG A 5 4.63 -24.11 -39.33
CA ARG A 5 4.32 -24.83 -38.09
C ARG A 5 5.26 -24.50 -36.94
N SER A 6 6.53 -24.21 -37.24
CA SER A 6 7.51 -23.82 -36.22
C SER A 6 7.24 -22.41 -35.66
N LEU A 7 6.77 -21.48 -36.49
CA LEU A 7 6.40 -20.13 -36.06
C LEU A 7 5.15 -20.10 -35.17
N VAL A 8 4.13 -20.91 -35.51
CA VAL A 8 2.90 -21.03 -34.68
C VAL A 8 3.22 -21.65 -33.31
N GLY A 9 4.13 -22.62 -33.24
CA GLY A 9 4.57 -23.20 -31.97
C GLY A 9 5.37 -22.21 -31.11
N SER A 10 6.21 -21.37 -31.73
CA SER A 10 6.98 -20.34 -31.02
C SER A 10 6.11 -19.18 -30.51
N GLU A 11 5.10 -18.77 -31.28
CA GLU A 11 4.14 -17.75 -30.82
C GLU A 11 3.24 -18.23 -29.68
N MET A 12 2.80 -19.49 -29.68
CA MET A 12 2.08 -20.08 -28.56
C MET A 12 2.95 -20.15 -27.29
N CYS A 13 4.22 -20.56 -27.42
CA CYS A 13 5.16 -20.56 -26.31
C CYS A 13 5.46 -19.17 -25.76
N ILE A 14 5.50 -18.16 -26.62
CA ILE A 14 5.71 -16.75 -26.19
C ILE A 14 4.47 -16.20 -25.49
N ARG A 15 3.27 -16.50 -25.97
CA ARG A 15 2.02 -16.11 -25.31
C ARG A 15 1.84 -16.79 -23.96
N ASP A 16 2.11 -18.09 -23.87
CA ASP A 16 2.06 -18.81 -22.59
C ASP A 16 3.10 -18.30 -21.60
N ARG A 17 4.32 -17.95 -22.05
CA ARG A 17 5.33 -17.34 -21.21
C ARG A 17 4.98 -15.93 -20.78
N ALA A 18 4.39 -15.11 -21.66
CA ALA A 18 3.94 -13.76 -21.32
C ALA A 18 2.79 -13.78 -20.30
N MET A 19 1.88 -14.76 -20.38
CA MET A 19 0.81 -14.93 -19.40
C MET A 19 1.30 -15.43 -18.03
N ARG A 20 2.50 -16.01 -17.94
CA ARG A 20 3.11 -16.46 -16.67
C ARG A 20 3.94 -15.40 -15.96
N LEU A 21 4.22 -14.28 -16.60
CA LEU A 21 4.98 -13.17 -16.00
C LEU A 21 4.14 -12.32 -15.03
N TYR A 22 2.83 -12.46 -15.05
CA TYR A 22 1.94 -11.69 -14.20
C TYR A 22 1.04 -12.65 -13.42
N TYR A 23 1.05 -12.51 -12.10
CA TYR A 23 0.09 -13.19 -11.25
C TYR A 23 -1.29 -12.54 -11.44
N GLN A 24 -2.28 -13.37 -11.71
CA GLN A 24 -3.68 -12.97 -11.79
C GLN A 24 -4.53 -14.01 -11.05
N PRO A 25 -5.18 -13.63 -9.94
CA PRO A 25 -6.08 -14.53 -9.21
C PRO A 25 -7.22 -15.01 -10.11
N LYS A 26 -7.71 -16.23 -9.87
CA LYS A 26 -8.80 -16.78 -10.66
C LYS A 26 -10.13 -16.14 -10.29
N GLY A 27 -10.76 -15.47 -11.24
CA GLY A 27 -12.14 -14.95 -11.11
C GLY A 27 -12.25 -13.51 -10.59
N TYR A 28 -11.15 -12.86 -10.25
CA TYR A 28 -11.12 -11.46 -9.84
C TYR A 28 -9.79 -10.81 -10.22
N TRP A 29 -9.70 -9.50 -10.02
CA TRP A 29 -8.52 -8.72 -10.33
C TRP A 29 -7.57 -8.65 -9.12
N PHE A 30 -6.29 -8.58 -9.41
CA PHE A 30 -5.27 -8.24 -8.43
C PHE A 30 -5.36 -6.74 -8.15
N GLY A 31 -5.74 -6.39 -6.92
CA GLY A 31 -5.83 -5.00 -6.49
C GLY A 31 -4.47 -4.46 -5.99
N ASP A 32 -4.51 -3.48 -5.08
CA ASP A 32 -3.28 -2.96 -4.50
C ASP A 32 -2.47 -4.07 -3.85
N CYS A 33 -1.14 -4.00 -4.03
CA CYS A 33 -0.21 -5.00 -3.54
C CYS A 33 0.63 -4.45 -2.39
N MET A 34 0.68 -5.20 -1.30
CA MET A 34 1.50 -4.95 -0.13
C MET A 34 2.57 -6.05 -0.03
N PRO A 35 3.73 -5.86 -0.69
CA PRO A 35 4.76 -6.90 -0.74
C PRO A 35 5.57 -6.96 0.55
N PHE A 36 5.96 -8.18 0.95
CA PHE A 36 6.91 -8.43 2.04
C PHE A 36 7.87 -9.54 1.64
N GLY A 37 9.17 -9.35 1.90
CA GLY A 37 10.21 -10.34 1.59
C GLY A 37 10.77 -11.00 2.86
N LYS A 38 10.83 -12.33 2.89
CA LYS A 38 11.49 -13.07 3.97
C LYS A 38 12.28 -14.26 3.41
N GLY A 39 13.59 -14.25 3.65
CA GLY A 39 14.47 -15.26 3.07
C GLY A 39 14.47 -15.21 1.55
N ASP A 40 14.09 -16.32 0.90
CA ASP A 40 13.97 -16.45 -0.55
C ASP A 40 12.52 -16.32 -1.06
N THR A 41 11.60 -15.96 -0.20
CA THR A 41 10.17 -15.92 -0.51
C THR A 41 9.63 -14.51 -0.44
N PHE A 42 8.86 -14.13 -1.44
CA PHE A 42 8.10 -12.90 -1.49
C PHE A 42 6.62 -13.20 -1.21
N TYR A 43 6.07 -12.51 -0.25
CA TYR A 43 4.67 -12.57 0.15
C TYR A 43 3.97 -11.36 -0.46
N LEU A 44 3.04 -11.61 -1.36
CA LEU A 44 2.32 -10.58 -2.09
C LEU A 44 0.88 -10.54 -1.57
N TYR A 45 0.68 -9.76 -0.50
CA TYR A 45 -0.67 -9.48 -0.03
C TYR A 45 -1.34 -8.56 -1.03
N HIS A 46 -2.60 -8.78 -1.30
CA HIS A 46 -3.32 -7.97 -2.27
C HIS A 46 -4.81 -7.91 -1.97
N GLN A 47 -5.44 -6.84 -2.41
CA GLN A 47 -6.87 -6.70 -2.38
C GLN A 47 -7.50 -7.56 -3.47
N ARG A 48 -8.68 -8.14 -3.17
CA ARG A 48 -9.51 -8.84 -4.13
C ARG A 48 -10.43 -7.84 -4.82
N ASP A 49 -10.10 -7.44 -6.04
CA ASP A 49 -10.91 -6.49 -6.81
C ASP A 49 -11.89 -7.21 -7.72
N THR A 50 -13.19 -7.10 -7.43
CA THR A 50 -14.28 -7.65 -8.25
C THR A 50 -14.78 -6.67 -9.30
N ARG A 51 -14.30 -5.42 -9.32
CA ARG A 51 -14.72 -4.30 -10.19
C ARG A 51 -16.16 -3.86 -10.02
N LYS A 52 -17.03 -4.67 -9.48
CA LYS A 52 -18.45 -4.37 -9.28
C LYS A 52 -18.92 -4.92 -7.93
N PRO A 53 -19.76 -4.14 -7.22
CA PRO A 53 -20.28 -2.81 -7.57
C PRO A 53 -19.20 -1.72 -7.49
N CYS A 54 -19.34 -0.66 -8.31
CA CYS A 54 -18.49 0.52 -8.19
C CYS A 54 -18.76 1.26 -6.87
N PRO A 55 -17.75 1.97 -6.29
CA PRO A 55 -16.40 2.16 -6.84
C PRO A 55 -15.39 1.05 -6.49
N PHE A 56 -15.57 0.26 -5.43
CA PHE A 56 -14.54 -0.61 -4.85
C PHE A 56 -14.78 -2.11 -5.07
N GLY A 57 -15.87 -2.49 -5.74
CA GLY A 57 -16.26 -3.90 -5.84
C GLY A 57 -16.98 -4.40 -4.59
N GLU A 58 -16.99 -5.72 -4.41
CA GLU A 58 -17.50 -6.38 -3.20
C GLU A 58 -16.51 -6.17 -2.04
N PRO A 59 -17.01 -6.12 -0.80
CA PRO A 59 -16.14 -6.03 0.37
C PRO A 59 -15.09 -7.13 0.42
N PHE A 60 -13.84 -6.77 0.73
CA PHE A 60 -12.68 -7.66 0.69
C PHE A 60 -11.75 -7.49 1.87
N GLY A 61 -10.98 -8.55 2.14
CA GLY A 61 -9.78 -8.54 2.99
C GLY A 61 -8.51 -8.57 2.15
N TRP A 62 -7.40 -8.98 2.75
CA TRP A 62 -6.18 -9.27 2.01
C TRP A 62 -6.10 -10.75 1.66
N ASP A 63 -5.95 -11.02 0.38
CA ASP A 63 -5.54 -12.33 -0.12
C ASP A 63 -4.01 -12.36 -0.22
N LEU A 64 -3.44 -13.57 -0.28
CA LEU A 64 -1.99 -13.79 -0.32
C LEU A 64 -1.62 -14.68 -1.50
N ALA A 65 -0.64 -14.24 -2.27
CA ALA A 65 0.13 -15.09 -3.16
C ALA A 65 1.61 -15.09 -2.74
N THR A 66 2.30 -16.21 -2.90
CA THR A 66 3.73 -16.29 -2.66
C THR A 66 4.51 -16.64 -3.93
N THR A 67 5.74 -16.16 -4.02
CA THR A 67 6.65 -16.45 -5.12
C THR A 67 8.10 -16.39 -4.65
N LYS A 68 8.99 -17.12 -5.36
CA LYS A 68 10.44 -17.03 -5.16
C LYS A 68 11.17 -16.44 -6.36
N ASP A 69 10.50 -16.38 -7.50
CA ASP A 69 11.13 -16.05 -8.78
C ASP A 69 10.33 -15.05 -9.63
N PHE A 70 9.16 -14.60 -9.15
CA PHE A 70 8.20 -13.77 -9.88
C PHE A 70 7.74 -14.35 -11.21
N VAL A 71 7.86 -15.68 -11.36
CA VAL A 71 7.39 -16.44 -12.52
C VAL A 71 6.39 -17.52 -12.10
N THR A 72 6.67 -18.18 -10.98
CA THR A 72 5.83 -19.20 -10.37
C THR A 72 5.19 -18.64 -9.11
N TYR A 73 3.88 -18.76 -9.01
CA TYR A 73 3.11 -18.24 -7.88
C TYR A 73 2.28 -19.34 -7.23
N GLU A 74 2.20 -19.30 -5.92
CA GLU A 74 1.30 -20.09 -5.11
C GLU A 74 0.18 -19.18 -4.58
N ASP A 75 -1.06 -19.50 -4.90
CA ASP A 75 -2.24 -18.83 -4.32
C ASP A 75 -2.50 -19.43 -2.94
N CYS A 76 -2.35 -18.62 -1.90
CA CYS A 76 -2.53 -19.03 -0.51
C CYS A 76 -3.95 -18.71 0.04
N GLY A 77 -4.80 -18.09 -0.77
CA GLY A 77 -6.13 -17.67 -0.37
C GLY A 77 -6.11 -16.43 0.52
N THR A 78 -7.14 -16.26 1.35
CA THR A 78 -7.31 -15.08 2.19
C THR A 78 -6.41 -15.17 3.43
N ALA A 79 -5.55 -14.18 3.62
CA ALA A 79 -4.66 -14.02 4.76
C ALA A 79 -5.31 -13.22 5.90
N ILE A 80 -5.86 -12.04 5.60
CA ILE A 80 -6.57 -11.21 6.59
C ILE A 80 -8.02 -11.09 6.17
N LEU A 81 -8.91 -11.70 6.94
CA LEU A 81 -10.35 -11.62 6.70
C LEU A 81 -10.87 -10.22 7.03
N ARG A 82 -11.72 -9.68 6.15
CA ARG A 82 -12.46 -8.46 6.45
C ARG A 82 -13.40 -8.63 7.66
N GLY A 83 -13.81 -7.53 8.27
CA GLY A 83 -14.95 -7.49 9.17
C GLY A 83 -16.28 -7.63 8.42
N ASP A 84 -17.37 -7.77 9.17
CA ASP A 84 -18.72 -7.69 8.60
C ASP A 84 -19.08 -6.23 8.24
N ASP A 85 -20.26 -6.02 7.69
CA ASP A 85 -20.71 -4.71 7.21
C ASP A 85 -20.91 -3.67 8.32
N THR A 86 -20.89 -4.07 9.59
CA THR A 86 -20.99 -3.19 10.77
C THR A 86 -19.64 -2.83 11.37
N LYS A 87 -18.55 -3.40 10.88
CA LYS A 87 -17.19 -3.20 11.39
C LYS A 87 -16.44 -2.15 10.59
N GLN A 88 -15.42 -1.56 11.20
CA GLN A 88 -14.56 -0.56 10.57
C GLN A 88 -13.87 -1.09 9.32
N ASP A 89 -13.43 -2.33 9.35
CA ASP A 89 -12.77 -3.02 8.25
C ASP A 89 -13.75 -3.84 7.39
N GLN A 90 -14.90 -3.25 7.08
CA GLN A 90 -15.79 -3.76 6.04
C GLN A 90 -15.02 -4.04 4.74
N PHE A 91 -14.06 -3.17 4.41
CA PHE A 91 -13.00 -3.37 3.43
C PHE A 91 -11.65 -3.21 4.12
N ILE A 92 -10.68 -4.02 3.75
CA ILE A 92 -9.28 -3.83 4.13
C ILE A 92 -8.54 -3.24 2.93
N PHE A 93 -8.27 -1.93 2.99
CA PHE A 93 -7.50 -1.23 1.97
C PHE A 93 -5.99 -1.45 2.19
N ALA A 94 -5.16 -0.72 1.46
CA ALA A 94 -3.74 -0.92 1.47
C ALA A 94 -3.08 -0.64 2.84
N GLY A 95 -1.86 -1.10 2.96
CA GLY A 95 -1.03 -0.99 4.15
C GLY A 95 0.35 -1.61 3.94
N SER A 96 0.97 -2.08 4.98
CA SER A 96 2.29 -2.73 4.92
C SER A 96 2.45 -3.81 5.97
N VAL A 97 3.45 -4.67 5.75
CA VAL A 97 3.88 -5.70 6.70
C VAL A 97 5.30 -5.39 7.15
N CYS A 98 5.57 -5.51 8.44
CA CYS A 98 6.91 -5.43 9.01
C CYS A 98 7.16 -6.58 9.98
N GLU A 99 8.41 -6.83 10.29
CA GLU A 99 8.85 -7.79 11.31
C GLU A 99 9.38 -7.02 12.51
N ASP A 100 9.00 -7.42 13.71
CA ASP A 100 9.57 -6.88 14.91
C ASP A 100 10.88 -7.57 15.31
N ARG A 101 11.49 -7.14 16.41
CA ARG A 101 12.76 -7.67 16.90
C ARG A 101 12.65 -9.09 17.49
N ASP A 102 11.45 -9.51 17.83
CA ASP A 102 11.16 -10.84 18.39
C ASP A 102 10.74 -11.84 17.30
N GLY A 103 10.70 -11.40 16.03
CA GLY A 103 10.34 -12.21 14.87
C GLY A 103 8.83 -12.38 14.71
N VAL A 104 8.04 -11.52 15.31
CA VAL A 104 6.59 -11.42 15.08
C VAL A 104 6.33 -10.48 13.90
N TYR A 105 5.41 -10.85 13.04
CA TYR A 105 5.03 -10.04 11.90
C TYR A 105 3.80 -9.20 12.23
N HIS A 106 3.83 -7.95 11.79
CA HIS A 106 2.80 -6.95 12.03
C HIS A 106 2.29 -6.43 10.69
N ALA A 107 0.98 -6.49 10.47
CA ALA A 107 0.31 -5.84 9.35
C ALA A 107 -0.41 -4.60 9.86
N PHE A 108 -0.05 -3.45 9.35
CA PHE A 108 -0.79 -2.21 9.52
C PHE A 108 -1.55 -1.93 8.23
N TYR A 109 -2.85 -1.74 8.32
CA TYR A 109 -3.72 -1.62 7.16
C TYR A 109 -4.82 -0.59 7.37
N THR A 110 -5.41 -0.15 6.29
CA THR A 110 -6.54 0.76 6.32
C THR A 110 -7.84 -0.02 6.40
N GLY A 111 -8.55 0.13 7.52
CA GLY A 111 -9.93 -0.33 7.65
C GLY A 111 -10.88 0.74 7.09
N PHE A 112 -11.69 0.35 6.12
CA PHE A 112 -12.66 1.24 5.48
C PHE A 112 -14.08 0.73 5.65
N ASN A 113 -14.97 1.63 6.11
CA ASN A 113 -16.41 1.39 6.14
C ASN A 113 -17.16 2.52 5.42
N ARG A 114 -17.81 2.17 4.30
CA ARG A 114 -18.51 3.11 3.43
C ARG A 114 -19.72 3.79 4.07
N ASP A 115 -20.28 3.19 5.11
CA ASP A 115 -21.51 3.66 5.77
C ASP A 115 -21.24 4.50 7.03
N TYR A 116 -20.01 4.51 7.53
CA TYR A 116 -19.63 5.24 8.73
C TYR A 116 -19.74 6.77 8.61
N PRO A 117 -19.43 7.42 7.48
CA PRO A 117 -19.65 8.87 7.34
C PRO A 117 -21.10 9.28 7.59
N LYS A 118 -22.10 8.46 7.22
CA LYS A 118 -23.51 8.69 7.50
C LYS A 118 -23.85 8.66 9.00
N GLN A 119 -22.96 8.07 9.79
CA GLN A 119 -23.07 7.93 11.25
C GLN A 119 -22.17 8.94 12.00
N GLY A 120 -21.52 9.86 11.27
CA GLY A 120 -20.57 10.83 11.84
C GLY A 120 -19.24 10.20 12.29
N LYS A 121 -18.90 9.00 11.78
CA LYS A 121 -17.64 8.32 12.04
C LYS A 121 -16.73 8.44 10.83
N PRO A 122 -15.39 8.41 11.01
CA PRO A 122 -14.45 8.40 9.88
C PRO A 122 -14.64 7.14 9.03
N SER A 123 -14.59 7.29 7.72
CA SER A 123 -14.66 6.13 6.81
C SER A 123 -13.38 5.30 6.85
N GLN A 124 -12.25 5.94 7.11
CA GLN A 124 -10.92 5.33 7.08
C GLN A 124 -10.21 5.50 8.42
N VAL A 125 -9.61 4.41 8.90
CA VAL A 125 -8.75 4.40 10.08
C VAL A 125 -7.67 3.35 9.88
N LEU A 126 -6.57 3.43 10.62
CA LEU A 126 -5.56 2.38 10.58
C LEU A 126 -5.85 1.32 11.63
N MET A 127 -5.71 0.08 11.23
CA MET A 127 -5.91 -1.12 12.04
C MET A 127 -4.67 -2.01 11.99
N HIS A 128 -4.61 -3.00 12.88
CA HIS A 128 -3.43 -3.81 13.10
C HIS A 128 -3.77 -5.28 13.27
N ALA A 129 -2.92 -6.14 12.70
CA ALA A 129 -2.95 -7.59 12.91
C ALA A 129 -1.53 -8.13 13.09
N ILE A 130 -1.40 -9.28 13.75
CA ILE A 130 -0.14 -9.97 13.98
C ILE A 130 -0.14 -11.37 13.37
N SER A 131 1.05 -11.87 13.03
CA SER A 131 1.26 -13.23 12.53
C SER A 131 2.61 -13.77 12.99
N HIS A 132 2.70 -15.10 13.13
CA HIS A 132 3.95 -15.81 13.38
C HIS A 132 4.47 -16.58 12.15
N ASP A 133 3.69 -16.61 11.06
CA ASP A 133 3.99 -17.42 9.88
C ASP A 133 3.75 -16.72 8.53
N LEU A 134 3.35 -15.43 8.56
CA LEU A 134 3.02 -14.62 7.37
C LEU A 134 1.80 -15.12 6.57
N LYS A 135 1.11 -16.15 7.03
CA LYS A 135 -0.06 -16.73 6.35
C LYS A 135 -1.34 -16.61 7.17
N ASN A 136 -1.21 -16.81 8.48
CA ASN A 136 -2.32 -16.76 9.43
C ASN A 136 -2.20 -15.50 10.30
N TRP A 137 -3.20 -14.64 10.23
CA TRP A 137 -3.20 -13.35 10.89
C TRP A 137 -4.30 -13.23 11.95
N GLU A 138 -3.94 -12.67 13.08
CA GLU A 138 -4.85 -12.36 14.16
C GLU A 138 -4.96 -10.84 14.33
N LYS A 139 -6.18 -10.31 14.26
CA LYS A 139 -6.43 -8.88 14.51
C LYS A 139 -6.24 -8.59 15.99
N THR A 140 -5.37 -7.65 16.31
CA THR A 140 -5.08 -7.29 17.70
C THR A 140 -6.17 -6.47 18.33
N ASN A 141 -6.95 -5.79 17.50
CA ASN A 141 -8.03 -4.92 17.94
C ASN A 141 -9.09 -4.84 16.85
N ASP A 142 -10.34 -5.18 17.17
CA ASP A 142 -11.51 -4.94 16.33
C ASP A 142 -11.87 -3.44 16.30
N GLU A 143 -11.33 -2.67 17.24
CA GLU A 143 -11.51 -1.24 17.34
C GLU A 143 -10.40 -0.49 16.58
N VAL A 144 -10.62 0.77 16.43
CA VAL A 144 -9.75 1.70 15.77
C VAL A 144 -8.40 1.83 16.48
N THR A 145 -7.31 1.50 15.80
CA THR A 145 -5.96 1.71 16.33
C THR A 145 -5.55 3.19 16.19
N PHE A 146 -5.79 3.80 15.00
CA PHE A 146 -5.47 5.20 14.74
C PHE A 146 -6.60 5.87 14.00
N THR A 147 -7.15 6.90 14.61
CA THR A 147 -8.14 7.78 13.97
C THR A 147 -7.46 8.93 13.23
N PRO A 148 -8.12 9.50 12.21
CA PRO A 148 -7.68 10.76 11.63
C PRO A 148 -7.47 11.84 12.69
N GLN A 149 -6.34 12.54 12.61
CA GLN A 149 -5.97 13.55 13.58
C GLN A 149 -6.65 14.89 13.27
N PRO A 150 -6.87 15.76 14.26
CA PRO A 150 -7.46 17.08 14.04
C PRO A 150 -6.73 17.88 12.96
N GLY A 151 -7.46 18.45 12.02
CA GLY A 151 -6.89 19.21 10.90
C GLY A 151 -6.70 18.40 9.62
N TYR A 152 -6.82 17.08 9.69
CA TYR A 152 -6.76 16.20 8.52
C TYR A 152 -8.13 15.65 8.14
N ASP A 153 -8.25 15.24 6.88
CA ASP A 153 -9.51 14.74 6.32
C ASP A 153 -9.83 13.33 6.83
N PRO A 154 -11.02 13.09 7.39
CA PRO A 154 -11.40 11.79 7.94
C PRO A 154 -11.69 10.73 6.88
N ASP A 155 -11.86 11.11 5.62
CA ASP A 155 -12.16 10.23 4.50
C ASP A 155 -10.95 9.99 3.58
N ASP A 156 -9.83 10.67 3.88
CA ASP A 156 -8.54 10.50 3.20
C ASP A 156 -7.43 10.29 4.24
N TRP A 157 -7.41 9.11 4.90
CA TRP A 157 -6.48 8.73 5.95
C TRP A 157 -6.13 7.25 5.81
N ARG A 158 -5.08 6.93 5.02
CA ARG A 158 -4.85 5.56 4.59
C ARG A 158 -3.43 5.21 4.21
N ASP A 159 -3.23 3.92 3.89
CA ASP A 159 -2.05 3.31 3.31
C ASP A 159 -0.82 3.43 4.22
N PRO A 160 -0.89 2.87 5.46
CA PRO A 160 0.24 2.93 6.38
C PRO A 160 1.42 2.11 5.87
N PHE A 161 2.61 2.69 5.96
CA PHE A 161 3.88 2.03 5.74
C PHE A 161 4.76 2.14 6.98
N VAL A 162 5.26 0.99 7.47
CA VAL A 162 6.03 0.92 8.72
C VAL A 162 7.44 0.44 8.44
N LEU A 163 8.43 1.11 9.04
CA LEU A 163 9.81 0.67 9.02
C LEU A 163 10.49 0.95 10.36
N TRP A 164 11.63 0.28 10.59
CA TRP A 164 12.53 0.57 11.69
C TRP A 164 13.50 1.69 11.31
N ASP A 165 13.63 2.68 12.19
CA ASP A 165 14.62 3.75 12.11
C ASP A 165 15.81 3.41 13.02
N ASP A 166 16.93 3.02 12.41
CA ASP A 166 18.16 2.67 13.13
C ASP A 166 18.82 3.88 13.80
N GLU A 167 18.57 5.10 13.30
CA GLU A 167 19.19 6.32 13.85
C GLU A 167 18.55 6.72 15.18
N GLU A 168 17.22 6.64 15.26
CA GLU A 168 16.46 7.03 16.46
C GLU A 168 16.04 5.83 17.33
N ASN A 169 16.34 4.58 16.90
CA ASN A 169 15.97 3.35 17.59
C ASN A 169 14.46 3.24 17.85
N GLN A 170 13.65 3.48 16.83
CA GLN A 170 12.20 3.44 16.90
C GLN A 170 11.57 3.01 15.57
N TYR A 171 10.33 2.60 15.61
CA TYR A 171 9.53 2.42 14.40
C TYR A 171 8.95 3.75 13.95
N ILE A 172 8.91 3.95 12.64
CA ILE A 172 8.17 5.03 11.98
C ILE A 172 7.05 4.41 11.17
N LEU A 173 5.85 4.94 11.33
CA LEU A 173 4.69 4.67 10.48
C LEU A 173 4.37 5.96 9.72
N ILE A 174 4.43 5.91 8.41
CA ILE A 174 3.95 6.99 7.55
C ILE A 174 2.63 6.60 6.91
N LEU A 175 1.78 7.55 6.57
CA LEU A 175 0.53 7.33 5.84
C LEU A 175 0.19 8.52 4.95
N GLY A 176 -0.63 8.25 3.93
CA GLY A 176 -1.15 9.26 3.02
C GLY A 176 -2.43 9.91 3.55
N THR A 177 -2.50 11.23 3.43
CA THR A 177 -3.66 12.02 3.83
C THR A 177 -3.70 13.37 3.11
N ARG A 178 -4.62 14.22 3.51
CA ARG A 178 -4.69 15.63 3.15
C ARG A 178 -5.26 16.48 4.29
N LEU A 179 -5.11 17.78 4.19
CA LEU A 179 -5.75 18.71 5.11
C LEU A 179 -7.28 18.64 4.97
N ALA A 180 -7.98 18.80 6.09
CA ALA A 180 -9.44 18.91 6.11
C ALA A 180 -9.93 20.16 5.36
N GLY A 181 -11.14 20.09 4.82
CA GLY A 181 -11.79 21.17 4.08
C GLY A 181 -11.82 20.92 2.57
N ASP A 182 -11.84 21.99 1.78
CA ASP A 182 -11.97 21.90 0.32
C ASP A 182 -10.76 21.20 -0.32
N LYS A 183 -11.04 20.26 -1.21
CA LYS A 183 -9.99 19.53 -1.95
C LYS A 183 -9.36 20.45 -3.00
N HIS A 184 -8.09 20.74 -2.82
CA HIS A 184 -7.30 21.46 -3.80
C HIS A 184 -5.85 20.95 -3.81
N ARG A 185 -5.08 21.36 -4.80
CA ARG A 185 -3.73 20.86 -5.10
C ARG A 185 -2.64 21.11 -4.03
N GLN A 186 -2.96 21.78 -2.94
CA GLN A 186 -2.02 22.08 -1.86
C GLN A 186 -2.36 21.36 -0.56
N THR A 187 -3.33 20.47 -0.56
CA THR A 187 -3.82 19.82 0.66
C THR A 187 -3.16 18.51 0.98
N GLY A 188 -2.52 17.83 -0.01
CA GLY A 188 -1.91 16.51 0.17
C GLY A 188 -0.78 16.53 1.20
N ARG A 189 -0.78 15.51 2.06
CA ARG A 189 0.19 15.31 3.16
C ARG A 189 0.59 13.85 3.25
N THR A 190 1.83 13.62 3.61
CA THR A 190 2.28 12.39 4.23
C THR A 190 2.54 12.72 5.69
N VAL A 191 1.86 12.08 6.61
CA VAL A 191 2.03 12.29 8.05
C VAL A 191 2.70 11.07 8.68
N TYR A 192 3.18 11.19 9.94
CA TYR A 192 3.86 10.09 10.58
C TYR A 192 3.60 9.96 12.07
N PHE A 193 3.81 8.75 12.54
CA PHE A 193 3.83 8.35 13.93
C PHE A 193 5.15 7.68 14.25
N THR A 194 5.53 7.68 15.52
CA THR A 194 6.67 6.95 16.05
C THR A 194 6.27 6.01 17.17
N SER A 195 7.00 4.89 17.31
CA SER A 195 6.79 3.89 18.37
C SER A 195 8.07 3.13 18.68
N THR A 196 8.24 2.69 19.90
CA THR A 196 9.34 1.78 20.30
C THR A 196 8.91 0.32 20.36
N ASP A 197 7.60 0.03 20.28
CA ASP A 197 7.03 -1.29 20.58
C ASP A 197 5.91 -1.73 19.62
N LEU A 198 5.64 -0.97 18.55
CA LEU A 198 4.57 -1.21 17.56
C LEU A 198 3.14 -1.20 18.16
N THR A 199 3.00 -0.88 19.44
CA THR A 199 1.72 -0.85 20.18
C THR A 199 1.34 0.57 20.58
N ASN A 200 2.31 1.28 21.16
CA ASN A 200 2.13 2.65 21.63
C ASN A 200 2.74 3.61 20.63
N TRP A 201 1.91 4.43 20.00
CA TRP A 201 2.30 5.34 18.93
C TRP A 201 2.07 6.79 19.30
N THR A 202 3.02 7.63 18.93
CA THR A 202 2.93 9.09 19.07
C THR A 202 2.77 9.71 17.70
N PHE A 203 1.77 10.57 17.53
CA PHE A 203 1.60 11.37 16.31
C PHE A 203 2.57 12.53 16.29
N GLU A 204 3.35 12.66 15.22
CA GLU A 204 4.42 13.65 15.09
C GLU A 204 4.06 14.78 14.11
N GLY A 205 3.01 14.61 13.30
CA GLY A 205 2.57 15.61 12.32
C GLY A 205 2.96 15.30 10.89
N ASP A 206 3.25 16.33 10.11
CA ASP A 206 3.61 16.21 8.70
C ASP A 206 5.03 15.62 8.54
N PHE A 207 5.14 14.50 7.84
CA PHE A 207 6.40 13.92 7.39
C PHE A 207 6.87 14.60 6.09
N TRP A 208 5.95 14.80 5.15
CA TRP A 208 6.20 15.48 3.89
C TRP A 208 4.97 16.27 3.45
N ALA A 209 5.14 17.59 3.32
CA ALA A 209 4.08 18.55 3.04
C ALA A 209 4.55 19.55 1.97
N PRO A 210 4.62 19.14 0.68
CA PRO A 210 5.20 19.96 -0.38
C PRO A 210 4.28 21.06 -0.89
N ASP A 211 3.01 21.10 -0.47
CA ASP A 211 1.96 21.99 -1.00
C ASP A 211 1.78 21.95 -2.52
N LEU A 212 1.89 20.76 -3.10
CA LEU A 212 1.84 20.55 -4.56
C LEU A 212 0.65 19.74 -5.04
N PHE A 213 0.15 18.80 -4.22
CA PHE A 213 -0.80 17.78 -4.64
C PHE A 213 -2.07 17.80 -3.79
N THR A 214 -3.15 17.23 -4.33
CA THR A 214 -4.44 17.19 -3.63
C THR A 214 -4.41 16.20 -2.47
N MET A 215 -3.78 15.05 -2.68
CA MET A 215 -3.61 13.98 -1.71
C MET A 215 -2.37 13.15 -2.05
N HIS A 216 -1.77 12.54 -1.06
CA HIS A 216 -0.76 11.50 -1.22
C HIS A 216 -1.37 10.13 -0.91
N GLU A 217 -1.03 9.13 -1.69
CA GLU A 217 -1.52 7.76 -1.54
C GLU A 217 -0.36 6.78 -1.65
N MET A 218 -0.47 5.63 -0.98
CA MET A 218 0.53 4.55 -1.01
C MET A 218 1.97 5.05 -0.77
N PRO A 219 2.25 5.75 0.34
CA PRO A 219 3.61 6.18 0.61
C PRO A 219 4.48 4.99 1.00
N ASP A 220 5.58 4.78 0.26
CA ASP A 220 6.62 3.82 0.58
C ASP A 220 7.92 4.53 0.91
N LEU A 221 8.64 4.03 1.92
CA LEU A 221 9.87 4.64 2.43
C LEU A 221 10.94 3.56 2.59
N PHE A 222 12.06 3.69 1.87
CA PHE A 222 13.14 2.70 1.91
C PHE A 222 14.50 3.33 1.60
N LYS A 223 15.57 2.59 1.91
CA LYS A 223 16.95 3.02 1.71
C LYS A 223 17.65 2.16 0.67
N ILE A 224 18.32 2.82 -0.28
CA ILE A 224 19.24 2.16 -1.22
C ILE A 224 20.59 2.86 -1.14
N GLY A 225 21.62 2.13 -0.69
CA GLY A 225 22.94 2.70 -0.43
C GLY A 225 22.87 3.79 0.64
N GLU A 226 23.28 5.01 0.31
CA GLU A 226 23.28 6.17 1.23
C GLU A 226 22.02 7.05 1.12
N TRP A 227 21.06 6.66 0.26
CA TRP A 227 19.91 7.48 -0.04
C TRP A 227 18.63 6.85 0.44
N TRP A 228 17.79 7.65 1.09
CA TRP A 228 16.39 7.39 1.36
C TRP A 228 15.53 7.76 0.15
N TYR A 229 14.51 6.96 -0.09
CA TYR A 229 13.52 7.16 -1.15
C TYR A 229 12.14 7.18 -0.52
N LEU A 230 11.38 8.24 -0.80
CA LEU A 230 9.95 8.32 -0.51
C LEU A 230 9.22 8.25 -1.84
N ILE A 231 8.40 7.22 -2.02
CA ILE A 231 7.52 7.06 -3.19
C ILE A 231 6.09 7.31 -2.74
N THR A 232 5.34 8.05 -3.54
CA THR A 232 3.90 8.26 -3.33
C THR A 232 3.18 8.29 -4.66
N THR A 233 1.91 7.90 -4.68
CA THR A 233 0.99 8.26 -5.74
C THR A 233 0.40 9.62 -5.40
N GLU A 234 0.52 10.59 -6.30
CA GLU A 234 -0.04 11.92 -6.13
C GLU A 234 -1.36 12.06 -6.89
N TYR A 235 -2.32 12.72 -6.29
CA TYR A 235 -3.53 13.14 -6.98
C TYR A 235 -3.36 14.57 -7.49
N SER A 236 -3.36 14.68 -8.84
CA SER A 236 -3.30 15.94 -9.57
C SER A 236 -4.13 15.79 -10.86
N HIS A 237 -4.00 16.72 -11.81
CA HIS A 237 -4.65 16.60 -13.13
C HIS A 237 -4.23 15.33 -13.90
N ALA A 238 -3.05 14.81 -13.63
CA ALA A 238 -2.54 13.55 -14.17
C ALA A 238 -1.90 12.77 -13.02
N SER A 239 -2.72 12.02 -12.28
CA SER A 239 -2.25 11.19 -11.17
C SER A 239 -1.10 10.30 -11.61
N LYS A 240 -0.01 10.30 -10.86
CA LYS A 240 1.22 9.58 -11.17
C LYS A 240 1.96 9.19 -9.90
N GLN A 241 2.82 8.21 -10.01
CA GLN A 241 3.81 7.94 -8.97
C GLN A 241 4.96 8.95 -9.08
N VAL A 242 5.35 9.46 -7.93
CA VAL A 242 6.50 10.33 -7.79
C VAL A 242 7.42 9.80 -6.71
N TYR A 243 8.71 10.05 -6.84
CA TYR A 243 9.65 9.75 -5.78
C TYR A 243 10.48 10.97 -5.40
N ARG A 244 10.99 10.92 -4.18
CA ARG A 244 11.90 11.92 -3.61
C ARG A 244 13.08 11.19 -2.99
N MET A 245 14.20 11.86 -2.92
CA MET A 245 15.42 11.32 -2.33
C MET A 245 15.90 12.22 -1.21
N ALA A 246 16.50 11.63 -0.19
CA ALA A 246 17.14 12.37 0.90
C ALA A 246 18.35 11.61 1.44
N LYS A 247 19.27 12.31 2.11
CA LYS A 247 20.39 11.69 2.84
C LYS A 247 20.01 11.29 4.25
N SER A 248 18.95 11.88 4.80
CA SER A 248 18.38 11.55 6.10
C SER A 248 16.94 11.10 5.93
N LEU A 249 16.47 10.20 6.80
CA LEU A 249 15.11 9.67 6.82
C LEU A 249 14.05 10.78 6.85
N LYS A 250 14.31 11.86 7.57
CA LYS A 250 13.39 13.00 7.71
C LYS A 250 13.64 14.14 6.68
N GLY A 251 14.46 13.88 5.66
CA GLY A 251 14.76 14.88 4.63
C GLY A 251 16.00 15.73 4.90
N PRO A 252 16.18 16.89 4.26
CA PRO A 252 15.26 17.47 3.27
C PRO A 252 15.14 16.61 2.00
N TRP A 253 13.90 16.48 1.50
CA TRP A 253 13.57 15.68 0.33
C TRP A 253 13.90 16.44 -0.96
N ILE A 254 14.75 15.86 -1.79
CA ILE A 254 15.15 16.42 -3.08
C ILE A 254 14.16 15.93 -4.15
N CYS A 255 13.55 16.89 -4.84
CA CYS A 255 12.80 16.61 -6.05
C CYS A 255 13.79 16.45 -7.21
N LEU A 256 13.85 15.27 -7.81
CA LEU A 256 14.51 15.14 -9.11
C LEU A 256 13.54 15.68 -10.17
N LEU A 257 13.99 16.68 -10.92
CA LEU A 257 13.22 17.33 -12.00
C LEU A 257 12.84 16.37 -13.14
N TYR A 258 13.41 15.17 -13.15
CA TYR A 258 13.12 14.10 -14.11
C TYR A 258 12.60 12.87 -13.35
N THR A 259 11.33 12.87 -13.00
CA THR A 259 10.61 11.61 -12.88
C THR A 259 10.59 10.99 -14.28
N SER A 260 10.90 9.72 -14.42
CA SER A 260 10.81 9.02 -15.71
C SER A 260 9.45 9.34 -16.34
N PRO A 261 9.41 9.83 -17.58
CA PRO A 261 8.14 10.15 -18.23
C PRO A 261 7.29 8.89 -18.24
N SER A 262 6.04 9.03 -17.86
CA SER A 262 5.06 7.94 -17.95
C SER A 262 4.98 7.48 -19.43
N PRO A 263 4.72 6.20 -19.71
CA PRO A 263 4.47 5.74 -21.08
C PRO A 263 3.39 6.54 -21.83
N ARG A 264 2.53 7.28 -21.11
CA ARG A 264 1.55 8.19 -21.70
C ARG A 264 2.15 9.50 -22.21
N ASP A 265 3.30 9.92 -21.68
CA ASP A 265 3.97 11.15 -22.11
C ASP A 265 4.61 11.01 -23.49
N TYR A 266 4.89 9.77 -23.93
CA TYR A 266 5.37 9.45 -25.28
C TYR A 266 4.25 9.29 -26.34
N ALA A 267 3.00 9.13 -25.89
CA ALA A 267 1.87 8.97 -26.82
C ALA A 267 1.27 10.31 -27.28
N ALA A 268 1.76 11.44 -26.77
CA ALA A 268 1.27 12.79 -27.08
C ALA A 268 2.26 13.63 -27.89
N SER A 269 3.38 13.05 -28.38
CA SER A 269 4.37 13.71 -29.24
C SER A 269 4.32 13.23 -30.67
#